data_f136a8eb3156952b374c5a9856a6e4b6
#
_entry.id   f136a8eb3156952b374c5a9856a6e4b6
#
_cell.length_a   1.000
_cell.length_b   1.000
_cell.length_c   1.000
_cell.angle_alpha   90.00
_cell.angle_beta   90.00
_cell.angle_gamma   90.00
#
_symmetry.space_group_name_H-M   'P 1'
#
loop_
_entity.id
_entity.type
_entity.pdbx_description
1 polymer ?
#
loop_
_entity_poly.entity_id
_entity_poly.type
_entity_poly.pdbx_seq_one_letter_code
_entity_poly.pdbx_strand_id
1 'polypeptide(L)'
;MRDDHRELRLFLHLAQTLNFGRTSLDCHVSPATLTRTVQRLESELGHRLLDRGPRGVSLTAEGHRFREYAVQALELWRSYREEHPDPAELTGRLTVFATVTACHALLPDLLAPFRAAHPQVRLELRTGDAAAALARLDEGEVDVAVAGIPARLPDPLVSRTVATTELVFVTARDRPDPGLGGPFVLPHRGLVREAADRWFRAHGTAPEVATEPDGHEGLLALVALGCGTGVVPRLVLDHSAVRERLSVIPADPPPEPFPIGLCVRRTDLRRPLVAALWSLTGS
;
A
#
# COMPACT_ATOMS: atom_id res chain seq x y z
N MET A 1 11.59 27.17 13.36
CA MET A 1 11.39 25.73 13.63
C MET A 1 9.99 25.17 13.30
N ARG A 2 8.88 25.87 13.51
CA ARG A 2 7.54 25.39 13.08
C ARG A 2 7.30 25.50 11.57
N ASP A 3 7.92 26.45 10.89
CA ASP A 3 7.75 26.67 9.45
C ASP A 3 8.55 25.68 8.59
N ASP A 4 9.74 25.28 9.02
CA ASP A 4 10.63 24.40 8.25
C ASP A 4 10.02 23.04 7.94
N HIS A 5 9.36 22.40 8.93
CA HIS A 5 8.70 21.10 8.70
C HIS A 5 7.45 21.18 7.82
N ARG A 6 6.78 22.33 7.81
CA ARG A 6 5.65 22.55 6.89
C ARG A 6 6.15 22.66 5.45
N GLU A 7 7.27 23.31 5.25
CA GLU A 7 7.89 23.46 3.95
C GLU A 7 8.42 22.17 3.37
N LEU A 8 9.07 21.35 4.22
CA LEU A 8 9.49 20.02 3.82
C LEU A 8 8.29 19.17 3.36
N ARG A 9 7.17 19.23 4.08
CA ARG A 9 5.94 18.51 3.67
C ARG A 9 5.36 19.02 2.37
N LEU A 10 5.32 20.34 2.14
CA LEU A 10 4.84 20.94 0.90
C LEU A 10 5.74 20.54 -0.28
N PHE A 11 7.06 20.56 -0.07
CA PHE A 11 8.01 20.12 -1.09
C PHE A 11 7.84 18.63 -1.41
N LEU A 12 7.73 17.75 -0.41
CA LEU A 12 7.53 16.32 -0.62
C LEU A 12 6.27 16.03 -1.40
N HIS A 13 5.15 16.69 -1.07
CA HIS A 13 3.92 16.51 -1.81
C HIS A 13 4.04 17.00 -3.26
N LEU A 14 4.74 18.12 -3.48
CA LEU A 14 5.02 18.61 -4.82
C LEU A 14 5.95 17.67 -5.60
N ALA A 15 6.95 17.08 -4.94
CA ALA A 15 7.85 16.10 -5.53
C ALA A 15 7.14 14.80 -5.98
N GLN A 16 6.02 14.46 -5.33
CA GLN A 16 5.18 13.31 -5.71
C GLN A 16 4.24 13.64 -6.87
N THR A 17 3.57 14.79 -6.80
CA THR A 17 2.55 15.17 -7.79
C THR A 17 3.15 15.76 -9.06
N LEU A 18 4.33 16.39 -8.97
CA LEU A 18 4.98 17.20 -9.99
C LEU A 18 4.04 18.26 -10.62
N ASN A 19 3.04 18.67 -9.83
CA ASN A 19 1.98 19.58 -10.27
C ASN A 19 1.63 20.60 -9.17
N PHE A 20 2.01 21.87 -9.40
CA PHE A 20 1.78 22.96 -8.45
C PHE A 20 0.29 23.18 -8.14
N GLY A 21 -0.58 23.10 -9.15
CA GLY A 21 -2.02 23.30 -8.97
C GLY A 21 -2.64 22.21 -8.10
N ARG A 22 -2.33 20.95 -8.41
CA ARG A 22 -2.79 19.80 -7.62
C ARG A 22 -2.27 19.86 -6.19
N THR A 23 -0.96 20.08 -6.01
CA THR A 23 -0.36 20.23 -4.67
C THR A 23 -0.99 21.35 -3.87
N SER A 24 -1.29 22.49 -4.49
CA SER A 24 -1.94 23.63 -3.83
C SER A 24 -3.32 23.26 -3.31
N LEU A 25 -4.12 22.54 -4.08
CA LEU A 25 -5.43 22.03 -3.67
C LEU A 25 -5.31 21.02 -2.54
N ASP A 26 -4.48 20.00 -2.72
CA ASP A 26 -4.31 18.88 -1.78
C ASP A 26 -3.75 19.37 -0.42
N CYS A 27 -2.87 20.36 -0.43
CA CYS A 27 -2.25 20.93 0.78
C CYS A 27 -2.97 22.16 1.34
N HIS A 28 -4.08 22.61 0.76
CA HIS A 28 -4.86 23.78 1.16
C HIS A 28 -3.99 25.06 1.27
N VAL A 29 -3.11 25.27 0.30
CA VAL A 29 -2.28 26.48 0.20
C VAL A 29 -2.49 27.17 -1.15
N SER A 30 -2.25 28.50 -1.22
CA SER A 30 -2.33 29.18 -2.50
C SER A 30 -1.15 28.79 -3.41
N PRO A 31 -1.32 28.79 -4.76
CA PRO A 31 -0.22 28.52 -5.69
C PRO A 31 0.96 29.48 -5.51
N ALA A 32 0.67 30.74 -5.15
CA ALA A 32 1.69 31.74 -4.86
C ALA A 32 2.49 31.40 -3.59
N THR A 33 1.84 30.85 -2.56
CA THR A 33 2.51 30.40 -1.33
C THR A 33 3.41 29.20 -1.63
N LEU A 34 2.91 28.20 -2.35
CA LEU A 34 3.71 27.04 -2.72
C LEU A 34 4.94 27.43 -3.56
N THR A 35 4.75 28.30 -4.53
CA THR A 35 5.85 28.81 -5.35
C THR A 35 6.92 29.53 -4.52
N ARG A 36 6.49 30.40 -3.60
CA ARG A 36 7.42 31.13 -2.71
C ARG A 36 8.16 30.17 -1.77
N THR A 37 7.49 29.16 -1.24
CA THR A 37 8.13 28.14 -0.41
C THR A 37 9.23 27.41 -1.16
N VAL A 38 8.97 26.96 -2.39
CA VAL A 38 9.98 26.28 -3.20
C VAL A 38 11.14 27.22 -3.54
N GLN A 39 10.86 28.46 -3.95
CA GLN A 39 11.90 29.45 -4.25
C GLN A 39 12.79 29.77 -3.04
N ARG A 40 12.20 29.83 -1.83
CA ARG A 40 12.97 30.03 -0.60
C ARG A 40 13.88 28.83 -0.33
N LEU A 41 13.38 27.61 -0.41
CA LEU A 41 14.20 26.40 -0.25
C LEU A 41 15.36 26.36 -1.27
N GLU A 42 15.08 26.65 -2.54
CA GLU A 42 16.12 26.71 -3.59
C GLU A 42 17.16 27.82 -3.33
N SER A 43 16.72 28.97 -2.80
CA SER A 43 17.60 30.08 -2.43
C SER A 43 18.49 29.75 -1.23
N GLU A 44 17.93 29.10 -0.20
CA GLU A 44 18.69 28.70 0.99
C GLU A 44 19.72 27.61 0.68
N LEU A 45 19.39 26.71 -0.21
CA LEU A 45 20.26 25.61 -0.63
C LEU A 45 21.28 26.03 -1.70
N GLY A 46 21.04 27.16 -2.39
CA GLY A 46 21.86 27.61 -3.49
C GLY A 46 21.71 26.80 -4.79
N HIS A 47 20.75 25.90 -4.86
CA HIS A 47 20.51 25.01 -5.99
C HIS A 47 19.04 24.91 -6.35
N ARG A 48 18.73 24.68 -7.64
CA ARG A 48 17.36 24.37 -8.07
C ARG A 48 17.00 22.94 -7.69
N LEU A 49 15.83 22.79 -7.12
CA LEU A 49 15.24 21.48 -6.77
C LEU A 49 14.31 20.96 -7.87
N LEU A 50 13.76 21.90 -8.67
CA LEU A 50 12.80 21.60 -9.73
C LEU A 50 13.24 22.22 -11.06
N ASP A 51 13.16 21.42 -12.11
CA ASP A 51 13.19 21.89 -13.50
C ASP A 51 11.77 22.15 -13.98
N ARG A 52 11.58 23.35 -14.58
CA ARG A 52 10.32 23.79 -15.17
C ARG A 52 10.53 23.99 -16.66
N GLY A 53 9.91 23.16 -17.47
CA GLY A 53 10.05 23.21 -18.92
C GLY A 53 8.71 23.03 -19.65
N PRO A 54 8.74 23.06 -20.99
CA PRO A 54 7.54 22.87 -21.81
C PRO A 54 6.86 21.50 -21.60
N ARG A 55 7.58 20.53 -21.03
CA ARG A 55 7.07 19.18 -20.73
C ARG A 55 6.54 19.04 -19.30
N GLY A 56 6.49 20.13 -18.53
CA GLY A 56 6.01 20.10 -17.14
C GLY A 56 7.13 20.36 -16.12
N VAL A 57 6.89 19.85 -14.89
CA VAL A 57 7.80 19.95 -13.75
C VAL A 57 8.45 18.60 -13.49
N SER A 58 9.75 18.58 -13.23
CA SER A 58 10.51 17.41 -12.81
C SER A 58 11.48 17.76 -11.68
N LEU A 59 11.92 16.76 -10.91
CA LEU A 59 12.98 16.95 -9.92
C LEU A 59 14.34 17.02 -10.62
N THR A 60 15.20 17.93 -10.14
CA THR A 60 16.64 17.91 -10.46
C THR A 60 17.35 16.81 -9.67
N ALA A 61 18.64 16.54 -9.95
CA ALA A 61 19.43 15.64 -9.12
C ALA A 61 19.48 16.10 -7.66
N GLU A 62 19.59 17.42 -7.42
CA GLU A 62 19.52 18.01 -6.08
C GLU A 62 18.11 17.91 -5.49
N GLY A 63 17.07 18.01 -6.30
CA GLY A 63 15.67 17.77 -5.87
C GLY A 63 15.44 16.36 -5.37
N HIS A 64 16.04 15.35 -6.00
CA HIS A 64 15.99 13.96 -5.53
C HIS A 64 16.71 13.80 -4.17
N ARG A 65 17.91 14.34 -4.03
CA ARG A 65 18.66 14.31 -2.75
C ARG A 65 17.91 15.04 -1.65
N PHE A 66 17.36 16.20 -1.97
CA PHE A 66 16.57 16.96 -0.99
C PHE A 66 15.29 16.27 -0.58
N ARG A 67 14.65 15.51 -1.49
CA ARG A 67 13.49 14.66 -1.16
C ARG A 67 13.87 13.61 -0.11
N GLU A 68 15.00 12.92 -0.28
CA GLU A 68 15.50 11.93 0.68
C GLU A 68 15.79 12.58 2.03
N TYR A 69 16.46 13.72 2.02
CA TYR A 69 16.70 14.50 3.24
C TYR A 69 15.40 14.91 3.93
N ALA A 70 14.43 15.43 3.19
CA ALA A 70 13.16 15.90 3.74
C ALA A 70 12.35 14.77 4.39
N VAL A 71 12.38 13.57 3.80
CA VAL A 71 11.77 12.37 4.41
C VAL A 71 12.45 12.06 5.74
N GLN A 72 13.78 11.94 5.76
CA GLN A 72 14.53 11.62 6.97
C GLN A 72 14.37 12.69 8.06
N ALA A 73 14.38 13.97 7.70
CA ALA A 73 14.21 15.07 8.65
C ALA A 73 12.84 15.07 9.31
N LEU A 74 11.78 14.80 8.54
CA LEU A 74 10.43 14.69 9.08
C LEU A 74 10.24 13.44 9.94
N GLU A 75 10.91 12.35 9.62
CA GLU A 75 10.93 11.13 10.43
C GLU A 75 11.65 11.36 11.76
N LEU A 76 12.83 11.97 11.72
CA LEU A 76 13.59 12.30 12.93
C LEU A 76 12.79 13.23 13.86
N TRP A 77 12.12 14.25 13.29
CA TRP A 77 11.25 15.14 14.05
C TRP A 77 10.04 14.41 14.66
N ARG A 78 9.47 13.46 13.91
CA ARG A 78 8.37 12.63 14.40
C ARG A 78 8.82 11.76 15.56
N SER A 79 9.97 11.08 15.42
CA SER A 79 10.57 10.28 16.48
C SER A 79 10.84 11.11 17.74
N TYR A 80 11.42 12.30 17.60
CA TYR A 80 11.67 13.20 18.74
C TYR A 80 10.38 13.60 19.48
N ARG A 81 9.28 13.83 18.78
CA ARG A 81 7.99 14.14 19.41
C ARG A 81 7.32 12.94 20.06
N GLU A 82 7.63 11.75 19.58
CA GLU A 82 7.08 10.48 20.08
C GLU A 82 7.94 9.90 21.23
N GLU A 83 9.19 10.33 21.37
CA GLU A 83 10.11 9.87 22.43
C GLU A 83 9.80 10.43 23.84
N HIS A 84 8.82 11.33 23.97
CA HIS A 84 8.42 11.92 25.24
C HIS A 84 6.90 11.85 25.49
N PRO A 85 6.22 10.75 25.22
CA PRO A 85 4.87 10.55 25.75
C PRO A 85 4.97 10.14 27.21
N ASP A 86 4.01 10.58 28.00
CA ASP A 86 3.76 10.03 29.33
C ASP A 86 3.65 8.49 29.21
N PRO A 87 4.43 7.69 29.97
CA PRO A 87 4.43 6.23 29.82
C PRO A 87 3.05 5.57 29.95
N ALA A 88 2.04 6.30 30.43
CA ALA A 88 0.68 5.79 30.66
C ALA A 88 -0.28 5.97 29.48
N GLU A 89 -0.08 6.90 28.55
CA GLU A 89 -1.02 7.12 27.43
C GLU A 89 -0.30 7.43 26.11
N LEU A 90 -0.24 6.44 25.25
CA LEU A 90 0.16 6.69 23.86
C LEU A 90 -0.88 7.58 23.18
N THR A 91 -0.41 8.70 22.65
CA THR A 91 -1.20 9.66 21.86
C THR A 91 -0.55 9.89 20.51
N GLY A 92 -1.26 10.51 19.59
CA GLY A 92 -0.73 10.84 18.28
C GLY A 92 -1.49 10.15 17.16
N ARG A 93 -0.84 9.99 15.99
CA ARG A 93 -1.44 9.46 14.78
C ARG A 93 -0.66 8.24 14.29
N LEU A 94 -1.39 7.19 13.95
CA LEU A 94 -0.87 6.01 13.28
C LEU A 94 -1.58 5.83 11.94
N THR A 95 -0.82 5.89 10.85
CA THR A 95 -1.36 5.72 9.49
C THR A 95 -1.15 4.29 9.03
N VAL A 96 -2.26 3.59 8.77
CA VAL A 96 -2.28 2.20 8.33
C VAL A 96 -2.72 2.13 6.88
N PHE A 97 -2.00 1.38 6.06
CA PHE A 97 -2.42 1.02 4.70
C PHE A 97 -2.90 -0.42 4.65
N ALA A 98 -4.02 -0.66 3.98
CA ALA A 98 -4.49 -2.01 3.68
C ALA A 98 -5.31 -2.01 2.38
N THR A 99 -5.44 -3.17 1.74
CA THR A 99 -6.44 -3.34 0.67
C THR A 99 -7.85 -3.31 1.25
N VAL A 100 -8.85 -3.04 0.41
CA VAL A 100 -10.26 -3.04 0.85
C VAL A 100 -10.62 -4.34 1.56
N THR A 101 -10.24 -5.47 0.98
CA THR A 101 -10.50 -6.79 1.60
C THR A 101 -9.80 -6.95 2.94
N ALA A 102 -8.53 -6.54 3.06
CA ALA A 102 -7.81 -6.62 4.34
C ALA A 102 -8.44 -5.72 5.41
N CYS A 103 -9.04 -4.59 5.02
CA CYS A 103 -9.80 -3.73 5.92
C CYS A 103 -11.01 -4.42 6.54
N HIS A 104 -11.67 -5.28 5.78
CA HIS A 104 -12.84 -6.01 6.28
C HIS A 104 -12.47 -7.30 7.01
N ALA A 105 -11.49 -8.03 6.49
CA ALA A 105 -11.17 -9.37 6.94
C ALA A 105 -10.14 -9.46 8.07
N LEU A 106 -9.21 -8.50 8.15
CA LEU A 106 -8.05 -8.60 9.05
C LEU A 106 -7.91 -7.43 10.02
N LEU A 107 -8.18 -6.19 9.55
CA LEU A 107 -7.93 -5.01 10.39
C LEU A 107 -8.77 -4.95 11.67
N PRO A 108 -10.06 -5.38 11.71
CA PRO A 108 -10.83 -5.34 12.94
C PRO A 108 -10.14 -6.12 14.06
N ASP A 109 -9.76 -7.37 13.81
CA ASP A 109 -9.12 -8.23 14.80
C ASP A 109 -7.70 -7.75 15.15
N LEU A 110 -6.97 -7.22 14.18
CA LEU A 110 -5.62 -6.72 14.36
C LEU A 110 -5.59 -5.41 15.16
N LEU A 111 -6.52 -4.50 14.92
CA LEU A 111 -6.53 -3.17 15.51
C LEU A 111 -7.40 -3.05 16.76
N ALA A 112 -8.36 -3.94 17.00
CA ALA A 112 -9.23 -3.87 18.17
C ALA A 112 -8.45 -3.89 19.50
N PRO A 113 -7.48 -4.80 19.72
CA PRO A 113 -6.67 -4.79 20.93
C PRO A 113 -5.85 -3.51 21.09
N PHE A 114 -5.26 -3.02 19.98
CA PHE A 114 -4.51 -1.78 19.96
C PHE A 114 -5.39 -0.58 20.33
N ARG A 115 -6.58 -0.49 19.75
CA ARG A 115 -7.53 0.60 20.00
C ARG A 115 -8.05 0.57 21.44
N ALA A 116 -8.29 -0.62 22.00
CA ALA A 116 -8.69 -0.77 23.39
C ALA A 116 -7.61 -0.31 24.37
N ALA A 117 -6.34 -0.64 24.08
CA ALA A 117 -5.21 -0.23 24.90
C ALA A 117 -4.85 1.26 24.76
N HIS A 118 -5.06 1.85 23.58
CA HIS A 118 -4.63 3.20 23.23
C HIS A 118 -5.77 4.04 22.63
N PRO A 119 -6.82 4.37 23.39
CA PRO A 119 -8.01 5.08 22.89
C PRO A 119 -7.74 6.51 22.40
N GLN A 120 -6.66 7.14 22.84
CA GLN A 120 -6.24 8.48 22.42
C GLN A 120 -5.50 8.51 21.08
N VAL A 121 -5.09 7.35 20.54
CA VAL A 121 -4.40 7.29 19.25
C VAL A 121 -5.39 7.49 18.12
N ARG A 122 -5.10 8.43 17.23
CA ARG A 122 -5.84 8.63 16.00
C ARG A 122 -5.35 7.65 14.93
N LEU A 123 -6.22 6.73 14.55
CA LEU A 123 -5.96 5.83 13.43
C LEU A 123 -6.37 6.51 12.11
N GLU A 124 -5.47 6.56 11.14
CA GLU A 124 -5.75 6.99 9.77
C GLU A 124 -5.61 5.77 8.85
N LEU A 125 -6.69 5.41 8.18
CA LEU A 125 -6.70 4.30 7.25
C LEU A 125 -6.57 4.82 5.81
N ARG A 126 -5.62 4.25 5.07
CA ARG A 126 -5.48 4.45 3.63
C ARG A 126 -5.71 3.14 2.91
N THR A 127 -6.46 3.17 1.83
CA THR A 127 -6.76 1.99 1.02
C THR A 127 -6.21 2.13 -0.37
N GLY A 128 -5.93 1.00 -1.01
CA GLY A 128 -5.44 0.98 -2.38
C GLY A 128 -5.05 -0.41 -2.85
N ASP A 129 -4.33 -0.47 -3.97
CA ASP A 129 -3.84 -1.69 -4.55
C ASP A 129 -2.76 -2.35 -3.67
N ALA A 130 -2.82 -3.67 -3.55
CA ALA A 130 -1.88 -4.47 -2.77
C ALA A 130 -0.42 -4.32 -3.26
N ALA A 131 -0.20 -4.17 -4.56
CA ALA A 131 1.13 -4.00 -5.14
C ALA A 131 1.79 -2.66 -4.74
N ALA A 132 1.01 -1.64 -4.38
CA ALA A 132 1.51 -0.34 -3.93
C ALA A 132 1.81 -0.29 -2.42
N ALA A 133 1.36 -1.26 -1.64
CA ALA A 133 1.41 -1.23 -0.18
C ALA A 133 2.84 -1.08 0.37
N LEU A 134 3.76 -1.91 -0.12
CA LEU A 134 5.15 -1.91 0.34
C LEU A 134 5.93 -0.67 -0.13
N ALA A 135 5.65 -0.17 -1.33
CA ALA A 135 6.25 1.06 -1.84
C ALA A 135 5.85 2.27 -0.99
N ARG A 136 4.57 2.42 -0.66
CA ARG A 136 4.08 3.50 0.22
C ARG A 136 4.64 3.44 1.62
N LEU A 137 4.88 2.22 2.13
CA LEU A 137 5.52 2.02 3.42
C LEU A 137 6.99 2.45 3.36
N ASP A 138 7.73 2.06 2.32
CA ASP A 138 9.13 2.41 2.12
C ASP A 138 9.32 3.92 1.94
N GLU A 139 8.43 4.56 1.18
CA GLU A 139 8.41 6.01 0.95
C GLU A 139 7.97 6.83 2.18
N GLY A 140 7.59 6.18 3.29
CA GLY A 140 7.15 6.86 4.51
C GLY A 140 5.78 7.52 4.43
N GLU A 141 5.00 7.21 3.42
CA GLU A 141 3.63 7.74 3.30
C GLU A 141 2.69 7.17 4.37
N VAL A 142 3.01 5.96 4.86
CA VAL A 142 2.27 5.26 5.91
C VAL A 142 3.23 4.68 6.94
N ASP A 143 2.73 4.46 8.14
CA ASP A 143 3.53 3.93 9.25
C ASP A 143 3.55 2.39 9.24
N VAL A 144 2.45 1.81 8.80
CA VAL A 144 2.19 0.36 8.80
C VAL A 144 1.44 -0.02 7.53
N ALA A 145 1.74 -1.19 6.97
CA ALA A 145 0.96 -1.76 5.89
C ALA A 145 0.54 -3.20 6.21
N VAL A 146 -0.72 -3.54 5.88
CA VAL A 146 -1.20 -4.93 5.86
C VAL A 146 -1.25 -5.38 4.40
N ALA A 147 -0.32 -6.25 4.03
CA ALA A 147 -0.10 -6.65 2.65
C ALA A 147 0.36 -8.10 2.52
N GLY A 148 0.28 -8.65 1.31
CA GLY A 148 0.95 -9.90 0.96
C GLY A 148 2.46 -9.77 1.13
N ILE A 149 3.10 -10.76 1.72
CA ILE A 149 4.53 -10.78 1.95
C ILE A 149 5.21 -11.50 0.77
N PRO A 150 6.06 -10.81 -0.02
CA PRO A 150 6.82 -11.47 -1.06
C PRO A 150 7.90 -12.39 -0.46
N ALA A 151 8.37 -13.36 -1.24
CA ALA A 151 9.43 -14.28 -0.82
C ALA A 151 10.72 -13.54 -0.37
N ARG A 152 10.97 -12.37 -0.96
CA ARG A 152 12.04 -11.46 -0.56
C ARG A 152 11.44 -10.09 -0.29
N LEU A 153 11.39 -9.73 0.98
CA LEU A 153 10.94 -8.39 1.39
C LEU A 153 12.07 -7.38 1.11
N PRO A 154 11.78 -6.22 0.51
CA PRO A 154 12.79 -5.18 0.31
C PRO A 154 13.35 -4.67 1.65
N ASP A 155 14.67 -4.41 1.73
CA ASP A 155 15.22 -3.61 2.83
C ASP A 155 14.77 -2.15 2.67
N PRO A 156 14.45 -1.45 3.74
CA PRO A 156 14.57 -1.78 5.17
C PRO A 156 13.29 -2.35 5.82
N LEU A 157 12.39 -2.96 5.05
CA LEU A 157 11.12 -3.43 5.57
C LEU A 157 11.28 -4.73 6.38
N VAL A 158 10.40 -4.89 7.36
CA VAL A 158 10.23 -6.13 8.13
C VAL A 158 8.74 -6.46 8.22
N SER A 159 8.42 -7.74 8.36
CA SER A 159 7.03 -8.20 8.42
C SER A 159 6.82 -9.25 9.50
N ARG A 160 5.56 -9.35 9.97
CA ARG A 160 5.04 -10.48 10.73
C ARG A 160 3.82 -11.03 10.03
N THR A 161 3.78 -12.33 9.82
CA THR A 161 2.62 -12.99 9.22
C THR A 161 1.43 -12.92 10.18
N VAL A 162 0.30 -12.41 9.69
CA VAL A 162 -0.97 -12.35 10.43
C VAL A 162 -1.99 -13.34 9.87
N ALA A 163 -1.85 -13.75 8.62
CA ALA A 163 -2.68 -14.77 7.97
C ALA A 163 -1.92 -15.41 6.81
N THR A 164 -2.40 -16.56 6.35
CA THR A 164 -2.00 -17.17 5.09
C THR A 164 -3.25 -17.34 4.23
N THR A 165 -3.17 -16.99 2.96
CA THR A 165 -4.29 -17.15 2.03
C THR A 165 -3.93 -18.10 0.90
N GLU A 166 -4.87 -18.99 0.58
CA GLU A 166 -4.82 -19.82 -0.62
C GLU A 166 -5.16 -18.97 -1.84
N LEU A 167 -4.64 -19.37 -3.00
CA LEU A 167 -5.10 -18.87 -4.28
C LEU A 167 -6.07 -19.86 -4.92
N VAL A 168 -7.16 -19.32 -5.44
CA VAL A 168 -8.22 -20.11 -6.05
C VAL A 168 -8.55 -19.60 -7.44
N PHE A 169 -8.85 -20.50 -8.36
CA PHE A 169 -9.48 -20.16 -9.62
C PHE A 169 -10.96 -19.98 -9.41
N VAL A 170 -11.52 -18.94 -10.00
CA VAL A 170 -12.94 -18.57 -9.89
C VAL A 170 -13.55 -18.29 -11.25
N THR A 171 -14.82 -18.62 -11.39
CA THR A 171 -15.61 -18.35 -12.59
C THR A 171 -17.01 -17.90 -12.23
N ALA A 172 -17.77 -17.37 -13.18
CA ALA A 172 -19.17 -17.10 -12.99
C ALA A 172 -19.93 -18.40 -12.67
N ARG A 173 -20.84 -18.37 -11.69
CA ARG A 173 -21.58 -19.54 -11.23
C ARG A 173 -22.42 -20.20 -12.33
N ASP A 174 -22.98 -19.39 -13.20
CA ASP A 174 -23.89 -19.84 -14.28
C ASP A 174 -23.14 -20.29 -15.55
N ARG A 175 -21.82 -20.27 -15.53
CA ARG A 175 -21.02 -20.72 -16.67
C ARG A 175 -20.94 -22.25 -16.68
N PRO A 176 -21.42 -22.92 -17.74
CA PRO A 176 -21.33 -24.37 -17.85
C PRO A 176 -19.86 -24.76 -18.00
N ASP A 177 -19.38 -25.66 -17.16
CA ASP A 177 -18.07 -26.29 -17.06
C ASP A 177 -16.93 -25.49 -17.74
N PRO A 178 -16.38 -24.52 -17.07
CA PRO A 178 -15.40 -23.63 -17.70
C PRO A 178 -14.04 -24.29 -17.87
N GLY A 179 -13.74 -25.37 -17.12
CA GLY A 179 -12.39 -25.90 -17.03
C GLY A 179 -11.35 -24.80 -16.76
N LEU A 180 -10.08 -25.14 -16.75
CA LEU A 180 -8.96 -24.16 -16.67
C LEU A 180 -8.45 -23.77 -18.08
N GLY A 181 -9.26 -23.89 -19.12
CA GLY A 181 -8.87 -23.69 -20.52
C GLY A 181 -9.46 -22.43 -21.21
N GLY A 182 -10.24 -21.61 -20.51
CA GLY A 182 -10.90 -20.43 -21.10
C GLY A 182 -10.06 -19.15 -20.97
N PRO A 183 -10.54 -18.02 -21.47
CA PRO A 183 -9.88 -16.75 -21.28
C PRO A 183 -9.80 -16.39 -19.79
N PHE A 184 -8.69 -15.75 -19.39
CA PHE A 184 -8.42 -15.43 -18.02
C PHE A 184 -8.54 -13.93 -17.73
N VAL A 185 -9.03 -13.62 -16.55
CA VAL A 185 -9.01 -12.28 -15.95
C VAL A 185 -7.95 -12.31 -14.84
N LEU A 186 -6.81 -11.70 -15.07
CA LEU A 186 -5.66 -11.75 -14.17
C LEU A 186 -5.32 -10.36 -13.63
N PRO A 187 -4.78 -10.24 -12.42
CA PRO A 187 -4.26 -8.96 -11.95
C PRO A 187 -3.14 -8.46 -12.89
N HIS A 188 -3.06 -7.16 -13.10
CA HIS A 188 -2.01 -6.56 -13.92
C HIS A 188 -0.60 -6.84 -13.36
N ARG A 189 -0.45 -6.90 -12.02
CA ARG A 189 0.84 -7.09 -11.33
C ARG A 189 0.65 -7.59 -9.89
N GLY A 190 1.76 -7.86 -9.21
CA GLY A 190 1.82 -8.23 -7.79
C GLY A 190 1.80 -9.73 -7.54
N LEU A 191 1.78 -10.12 -6.26
CA LEU A 191 2.01 -11.51 -5.82
C LEU A 191 1.03 -12.52 -6.43
N VAL A 192 -0.22 -12.14 -6.60
CA VAL A 192 -1.23 -13.03 -7.20
C VAL A 192 -0.91 -13.27 -8.68
N ARG A 193 -0.52 -12.21 -9.42
CA ARG A 193 -0.08 -12.36 -10.81
C ARG A 193 1.15 -13.23 -10.93
N GLU A 194 2.15 -13.01 -10.12
CA GLU A 194 3.38 -13.81 -10.11
C GLU A 194 3.11 -15.27 -9.77
N ALA A 195 2.22 -15.55 -8.81
CA ALA A 195 1.83 -16.91 -8.46
C ALA A 195 1.04 -17.60 -9.58
N ALA A 196 0.11 -16.90 -10.22
CA ALA A 196 -0.62 -17.38 -11.38
C ALA A 196 0.34 -17.69 -12.54
N ASP A 197 1.26 -16.80 -12.87
CA ASP A 197 2.24 -17.01 -13.94
C ASP A 197 3.19 -18.18 -13.63
N ARG A 198 3.56 -18.41 -12.36
CA ARG A 198 4.33 -19.59 -11.96
C ARG A 198 3.50 -20.87 -12.16
N TRP A 199 2.25 -20.83 -11.75
CA TRP A 199 1.35 -21.96 -11.88
C TRP A 199 1.16 -22.36 -13.36
N PHE A 200 0.86 -21.40 -14.25
CA PHE A 200 0.70 -21.65 -15.68
C PHE A 200 1.97 -22.21 -16.31
N ARG A 201 3.13 -21.68 -15.98
CA ARG A 201 4.41 -22.19 -16.46
C ARG A 201 4.66 -23.63 -16.02
N ALA A 202 4.36 -23.95 -14.76
CA ALA A 202 4.52 -25.31 -14.23
C ALA A 202 3.61 -26.33 -14.94
N HIS A 203 2.46 -25.87 -15.45
CA HIS A 203 1.52 -26.71 -16.21
C HIS A 203 1.73 -26.66 -17.73
N GLY A 204 2.79 -26.01 -18.20
CA GLY A 204 3.07 -25.89 -19.64
C GLY A 204 1.99 -25.13 -20.43
N THR A 205 1.20 -24.29 -19.76
CA THR A 205 0.05 -23.57 -20.33
C THR A 205 0.38 -22.09 -20.44
N ALA A 206 0.12 -21.49 -21.62
CA ALA A 206 0.13 -20.05 -21.78
C ALA A 206 -1.32 -19.56 -21.67
N PRO A 207 -1.69 -18.74 -20.66
CA PRO A 207 -3.04 -18.28 -20.52
C PRO A 207 -3.40 -17.25 -21.59
N GLU A 208 -4.57 -17.41 -22.21
CA GLU A 208 -5.18 -16.34 -22.98
C GLU A 208 -5.76 -15.31 -22.00
N VAL A 209 -5.15 -14.14 -21.89
CA VAL A 209 -5.56 -13.08 -20.97
C VAL A 209 -6.56 -12.18 -21.65
N ALA A 210 -7.82 -12.21 -21.20
CA ALA A 210 -8.89 -11.37 -21.73
C ALA A 210 -8.77 -9.92 -21.23
N THR A 211 -8.42 -9.73 -19.96
CA THR A 211 -8.30 -8.40 -19.35
C THR A 211 -7.47 -8.45 -18.06
N GLU A 212 -6.86 -7.32 -17.71
CA GLU A 212 -5.98 -7.13 -16.57
C GLU A 212 -6.45 -5.95 -15.71
N PRO A 213 -7.47 -6.15 -14.85
CA PRO A 213 -7.98 -5.09 -14.00
C PRO A 213 -7.03 -4.73 -12.86
N ASP A 214 -7.13 -3.47 -12.39
CA ASP A 214 -6.55 -3.04 -11.14
C ASP A 214 -7.41 -3.52 -9.96
N GLY A 215 -6.79 -4.17 -8.98
CA GLY A 215 -7.43 -4.64 -7.76
C GLY A 215 -8.30 -5.91 -7.95
N HIS A 216 -8.49 -6.61 -6.84
CA HIS A 216 -9.21 -7.89 -6.84
C HIS A 216 -10.72 -7.73 -6.93
N GLU A 217 -11.28 -6.64 -6.42
CA GLU A 217 -12.71 -6.33 -6.48
C GLU A 217 -13.18 -6.15 -7.93
N GLY A 218 -12.40 -5.42 -8.73
CA GLY A 218 -12.64 -5.26 -10.16
C GLY A 218 -12.51 -6.59 -10.92
N LEU A 219 -11.50 -7.40 -10.55
CA LEU A 219 -11.32 -8.74 -11.12
C LEU A 219 -12.55 -9.61 -10.87
N LEU A 220 -12.99 -9.72 -9.62
CA LEU A 220 -14.17 -10.54 -9.29
C LEU A 220 -15.45 -10.04 -9.94
N ALA A 221 -15.62 -8.72 -10.11
CA ALA A 221 -16.76 -8.17 -10.83
C ALA A 221 -16.76 -8.60 -12.31
N LEU A 222 -15.60 -8.54 -12.99
CA LEU A 222 -15.46 -8.98 -14.37
C LEU A 222 -15.70 -10.48 -14.54
N VAL A 223 -15.18 -11.29 -13.61
CA VAL A 223 -15.44 -12.74 -13.59
C VAL A 223 -16.93 -13.01 -13.40
N ALA A 224 -17.60 -12.31 -12.48
CA ALA A 224 -19.04 -12.47 -12.24
C ALA A 224 -19.90 -12.05 -13.45
N LEU A 225 -19.38 -11.19 -14.33
CA LEU A 225 -19.98 -10.82 -15.63
C LEU A 225 -19.68 -11.84 -16.74
N GLY A 226 -18.91 -12.90 -16.46
CA GLY A 226 -18.59 -13.94 -17.44
C GLY A 226 -17.41 -13.61 -18.37
N CYS A 227 -16.59 -12.59 -18.05
CA CYS A 227 -15.46 -12.20 -18.91
C CYS A 227 -14.32 -13.22 -18.95
N GLY A 228 -14.34 -14.22 -18.08
CA GLY A 228 -13.31 -15.27 -18.04
C GLY A 228 -13.16 -15.91 -16.66
N THR A 229 -12.09 -16.68 -16.51
CA THR A 229 -11.69 -17.32 -15.26
C THR A 229 -10.67 -16.43 -14.55
N GLY A 230 -10.88 -16.16 -13.26
CA GLY A 230 -9.97 -15.35 -12.44
C GLY A 230 -9.12 -16.18 -11.50
N VAL A 231 -8.00 -15.61 -11.04
CA VAL A 231 -7.21 -16.12 -9.91
C VAL A 231 -7.20 -15.06 -8.81
N VAL A 232 -7.64 -15.46 -7.62
CA VAL A 232 -7.74 -14.54 -6.47
C VAL A 232 -7.36 -15.24 -5.17
N PRO A 233 -6.93 -14.48 -4.14
CA PRO A 233 -6.87 -15.01 -2.79
C PRO A 233 -8.25 -15.46 -2.29
N ARG A 234 -8.31 -16.61 -1.62
CA ARG A 234 -9.55 -17.14 -0.99
C ARG A 234 -10.16 -16.07 -0.07
N LEU A 235 -9.33 -15.39 0.70
CA LEU A 235 -9.77 -14.32 1.59
C LEU A 235 -10.54 -13.22 0.84
N VAL A 236 -10.10 -12.85 -0.36
CA VAL A 236 -10.78 -11.85 -1.20
C VAL A 236 -12.13 -12.36 -1.69
N LEU A 237 -12.16 -13.62 -2.16
CA LEU A 237 -13.39 -14.26 -2.62
C LEU A 237 -14.45 -14.32 -1.51
N ASP A 238 -14.05 -14.76 -0.31
CA ASP A 238 -14.98 -15.01 0.81
C ASP A 238 -15.59 -13.71 1.36
N HIS A 239 -14.89 -12.55 1.20
CA HIS A 239 -15.38 -11.24 1.62
C HIS A 239 -15.94 -10.40 0.47
N SER A 240 -16.09 -10.99 -0.73
CA SER A 240 -16.58 -10.25 -1.89
C SER A 240 -18.10 -10.10 -1.89
N ALA A 241 -18.57 -8.90 -2.24
CA ALA A 241 -20.00 -8.64 -2.43
C ALA A 241 -20.63 -9.46 -3.58
N VAL A 242 -19.81 -9.97 -4.51
CA VAL A 242 -20.27 -10.81 -5.64
C VAL A 242 -20.02 -12.30 -5.40
N ARG A 243 -19.66 -12.71 -4.17
CA ARG A 243 -19.32 -14.11 -3.81
C ARG A 243 -20.37 -15.12 -4.31
N GLU A 244 -21.64 -14.81 -4.15
CA GLU A 244 -22.75 -15.68 -4.54
C GLU A 244 -22.89 -15.91 -6.05
N ARG A 245 -22.27 -15.04 -6.86
CA ARG A 245 -22.25 -15.15 -8.33
C ARG A 245 -21.05 -15.94 -8.86
N LEU A 246 -20.20 -16.43 -7.98
CA LEU A 246 -18.92 -17.05 -8.32
C LEU A 246 -18.86 -18.49 -7.83
N SER A 247 -18.20 -19.33 -8.60
CA SER A 247 -17.85 -20.71 -8.26
C SER A 247 -16.33 -20.88 -8.30
N VAL A 248 -15.80 -21.70 -7.39
CA VAL A 248 -14.38 -22.09 -7.36
C VAL A 248 -14.18 -23.26 -8.33
N ILE A 249 -13.16 -23.17 -9.14
CA ILE A 249 -12.69 -24.27 -10.00
C ILE A 249 -11.55 -24.96 -9.27
N PRO A 250 -11.61 -26.28 -9.05
CA PRO A 250 -10.51 -27.04 -8.52
C PRO A 250 -9.30 -26.98 -9.45
N ALA A 251 -8.13 -26.84 -8.88
CA ALA A 251 -6.84 -26.96 -9.59
C ALA A 251 -5.96 -27.98 -8.86
N ASP A 252 -5.30 -28.84 -9.61
CA ASP A 252 -4.40 -29.86 -9.08
C ASP A 252 -3.06 -29.85 -9.84
N PRO A 253 -1.97 -29.49 -9.17
CA PRO A 253 -1.91 -28.88 -7.84
C PRO A 253 -2.49 -27.47 -7.82
N PRO A 254 -2.96 -26.97 -6.67
CA PRO A 254 -3.42 -25.58 -6.56
C PRO A 254 -2.25 -24.61 -6.66
N PRO A 255 -2.48 -23.31 -7.00
CA PRO A 255 -1.46 -22.29 -6.90
C PRO A 255 -0.94 -22.15 -5.45
N GLU A 256 0.36 -21.83 -5.33
CA GLU A 256 0.99 -21.68 -4.01
C GLU A 256 0.31 -20.59 -3.16
N PRO A 257 -0.02 -20.90 -1.89
CA PRO A 257 -0.52 -19.90 -0.96
C PRO A 257 0.58 -18.88 -0.63
N PHE A 258 0.21 -17.70 -0.16
CA PHE A 258 1.17 -16.72 0.32
C PHE A 258 0.75 -16.10 1.65
N PRO A 259 1.73 -15.67 2.48
CA PRO A 259 1.44 -15.02 3.74
C PRO A 259 0.97 -13.58 3.53
N ILE A 260 0.05 -13.15 4.38
CA ILE A 260 -0.34 -11.75 4.58
C ILE A 260 0.25 -11.30 5.89
N GLY A 261 0.88 -10.16 5.91
CA GLY A 261 1.58 -9.68 7.11
C GLY A 261 1.34 -8.22 7.42
N LEU A 262 1.58 -7.92 8.69
CA LEU A 262 1.84 -6.57 9.15
C LEU A 262 3.28 -6.22 8.78
N CYS A 263 3.44 -5.21 7.94
CA CYS A 263 4.74 -4.73 7.45
C CYS A 263 5.03 -3.35 8.02
N VAL A 264 6.28 -3.12 8.42
CA VAL A 264 6.78 -1.83 8.93
C VAL A 264 8.21 -1.61 8.45
N ARG A 265 8.70 -0.37 8.47
CA ARG A 265 10.13 -0.12 8.33
C ARG A 265 10.83 -0.52 9.62
N ARG A 266 11.99 -1.14 9.52
CA ARG A 266 12.80 -1.58 10.68
C ARG A 266 13.11 -0.42 11.63
N THR A 267 13.37 0.76 11.09
CA THR A 267 13.62 1.98 11.86
C THR A 267 12.42 2.41 12.70
N ASP A 268 11.21 2.19 12.20
CA ASP A 268 9.97 2.62 12.85
C ASP A 268 9.57 1.72 14.03
N LEU A 269 10.20 0.57 14.20
CA LEU A 269 10.05 -0.24 15.41
C LEU A 269 10.51 0.46 16.69
N ARG A 270 11.26 1.57 16.57
CA ARG A 270 11.62 2.43 17.70
C ARG A 270 10.53 3.43 18.06
N ARG A 271 9.55 3.64 17.19
CA ARG A 271 8.45 4.57 17.42
C ARG A 271 7.40 3.91 18.31
N PRO A 272 7.00 4.54 19.43
CA PRO A 272 6.14 3.91 20.44
C PRO A 272 4.82 3.35 19.87
N LEU A 273 4.16 4.09 18.96
CA LEU A 273 2.89 3.66 18.36
C LEU A 273 3.06 2.42 17.46
N VAL A 274 4.13 2.41 16.65
CA VAL A 274 4.44 1.26 15.77
C VAL A 274 4.87 0.07 16.59
N ALA A 275 5.74 0.27 17.59
CA ALA A 275 6.18 -0.78 18.51
C ALA A 275 5.01 -1.41 19.28
N ALA A 276 4.08 -0.58 19.77
CA ALA A 276 2.91 -1.06 20.50
C ALA A 276 2.02 -1.94 19.61
N LEU A 277 1.70 -1.48 18.37
CA LEU A 277 0.93 -2.30 17.44
C LEU A 277 1.69 -3.58 17.05
N TRP A 278 3.00 -3.47 16.78
CA TRP A 278 3.84 -4.60 16.41
C TRP A 278 3.88 -5.67 17.51
N SER A 279 3.91 -5.28 18.78
CA SER A 279 3.94 -6.23 19.90
C SER A 279 2.68 -7.07 20.00
N LEU A 280 1.53 -6.56 19.60
CA LEU A 280 0.25 -7.27 19.62
C LEU A 280 0.11 -8.33 18.53
N THR A 281 0.95 -8.31 17.50
CA THR A 281 0.93 -9.29 16.39
C THR A 281 1.84 -10.49 16.60
N GLY A 282 2.46 -10.64 17.75
CA GLY A 282 3.45 -11.69 18.06
C GLY A 282 3.01 -12.71 19.12
N SER A 283 1.71 -12.75 19.40
CA SER A 283 1.15 -13.72 20.37
C SER A 283 0.55 -14.91 19.66
#